data_1960f518116b4bd8425692567c6c0c1d
#
_entry.id   1960f518116b4bd8425692567c6c0c1d
#
_cell.length_a   1.000
_cell.length_b   1.000
_cell.length_c   1.000
_cell.angle_alpha   90.00
_cell.angle_beta   90.00
_cell.angle_gamma   90.00
#
_symmetry.space_group_name_H-M   'P 1'
#
loop_
_entity.id
_entity.type
_entity.pdbx_description
1 polymer ?
#
loop_
_entity_poly.entity_id
_entity_poly.type
_entity_poly.pdbx_seq_one_letter_code
_entity_poly.pdbx_strand_id
1 'polypeptide(L)'
;MVYALWIPLALPLILAAVSLPPRLTRFTRLAPIAASSIVLASGIFLIAGTTNQAVSAAGGVLRADALSAYMLAVVGAVGLVSTWGGLGAVPTGGNNHTGAYDSLLCVFLAAMSLAVLADNIGLMWASVEATTIATAFLVGHHRTRKSLEAAWKYVILGSVGVAIALLGIVLIYAASQGAGEPTLSWLSLSQTTLPLDPALIRAGGALAVLGFATKAGLAPMHSWLPDAHSQAPAPVSGLMSGVLLSVALYAILRIQAITNPVIGPDFLRILLGIGALLSLAVAAALLIRQRDYKRMLAYSSIEHMGMMALGAAIGTAAIPAVLLYILGHGLIKATLFVLSGRILAVEGTPVIAEVRGLLLRRPGLAIPWLIAMVALLGLPPFSIFFSEVSIILAGWAAGMGLVVGIALLLLLVIFAALARLTVAMVFGARSGIAKPPAPDRAAHGPLLPVILALVTAAVIVFLAGPVGAVLSRAAAVLGGTN
;
A
#
# COMPACT_ATOMS: atom_id res chain seq x y z
N MET A 1 -10.18 17.83 18.94
CA MET A 1 -9.93 16.50 18.41
C MET A 1 -10.94 16.06 17.35
N VAL A 2 -12.26 16.20 17.60
CA VAL A 2 -13.30 15.79 16.62
C VAL A 2 -13.10 16.40 15.23
N TYR A 3 -12.75 17.67 15.14
CA TYR A 3 -12.44 18.34 13.85
C TYR A 3 -11.23 17.73 13.12
N ALA A 4 -10.30 17.11 13.84
CA ALA A 4 -9.13 16.45 13.22
C ALA A 4 -9.50 15.24 12.35
N LEU A 5 -10.68 14.66 12.54
CA LEU A 5 -11.21 13.59 11.69
C LEU A 5 -11.70 14.09 10.33
N TRP A 6 -12.19 15.33 10.27
CA TRP A 6 -12.71 15.93 9.05
C TRP A 6 -11.62 16.53 8.16
N ILE A 7 -10.52 17.01 8.76
CA ILE A 7 -9.43 17.70 8.06
C ILE A 7 -8.83 16.83 6.93
N PRO A 8 -8.43 15.55 7.18
CA PRO A 8 -7.83 14.71 6.14
C PRO A 8 -8.81 14.24 5.06
N LEU A 9 -10.11 14.51 5.23
CA LEU A 9 -11.16 14.27 4.25
C LEU A 9 -11.51 15.54 3.47
N ALA A 10 -11.89 16.59 4.18
CA ALA A 10 -12.42 17.80 3.60
C ALA A 10 -11.36 18.60 2.82
N LEU A 11 -10.15 18.80 3.40
CA LEU A 11 -9.14 19.63 2.74
C LEU A 11 -8.60 18.99 1.44
N PRO A 12 -8.28 17.69 1.35
CA PRO A 12 -7.96 17.08 0.07
C PRO A 12 -9.08 17.21 -0.96
N LEU A 13 -10.36 17.06 -0.58
CA LEU A 13 -11.50 17.26 -1.49
C LEU A 13 -11.63 18.71 -1.96
N ILE A 14 -11.42 19.68 -1.08
CA ILE A 14 -11.39 21.11 -1.45
C ILE A 14 -10.23 21.36 -2.43
N LEU A 15 -9.04 20.83 -2.14
CA LEU A 15 -7.89 20.93 -3.05
C LEU A 15 -8.16 20.26 -4.39
N ALA A 16 -8.88 19.13 -4.40
CA ALA A 16 -9.32 18.47 -5.63
C ALA A 16 -10.23 19.39 -6.46
N ALA A 17 -11.24 20.01 -5.83
CA ALA A 17 -12.15 20.92 -6.50
C ALA A 17 -11.44 22.18 -7.06
N VAL A 18 -10.53 22.75 -6.28
CA VAL A 18 -9.71 23.91 -6.70
C VAL A 18 -8.76 23.58 -7.84
N SER A 19 -8.39 22.29 -7.98
CA SER A 19 -7.47 21.84 -9.03
C SER A 19 -8.14 21.68 -10.41
N LEU A 20 -9.46 21.61 -10.50
CA LEU A 20 -10.19 21.42 -11.75
C LEU A 20 -10.12 22.59 -12.74
N PRO A 21 -10.20 23.88 -12.32
CA PRO A 21 -10.21 24.99 -13.27
C PRO A 21 -8.85 25.15 -13.97
N PRO A 22 -8.80 25.20 -15.31
CA PRO A 22 -7.55 25.27 -16.07
C PRO A 22 -6.74 26.56 -15.84
N ARG A 23 -7.36 27.61 -15.29
CA ARG A 23 -6.69 28.89 -15.00
C ARG A 23 -5.72 28.83 -13.83
N LEU A 24 -5.82 27.82 -12.95
CA LEU A 24 -5.04 27.69 -11.72
C LEU A 24 -3.93 26.61 -11.81
N THR A 25 -3.67 26.04 -12.97
CA THR A 25 -2.79 24.88 -13.17
C THR A 25 -1.35 25.02 -12.63
N ARG A 26 -0.83 26.24 -12.52
CA ARG A 26 0.51 26.46 -11.94
C ARG A 26 0.55 26.24 -10.43
N PHE A 27 -0.54 26.57 -9.72
CA PHE A 27 -0.66 26.42 -8.27
C PHE A 27 -1.16 25.02 -7.89
N THR A 28 -1.96 24.38 -8.75
CA THR A 28 -2.61 23.09 -8.48
C THR A 28 -1.64 21.94 -8.44
N ARG A 29 -0.46 22.04 -9.09
CA ARG A 29 0.61 21.02 -8.98
C ARG A 29 1.10 20.79 -7.53
N LEU A 30 0.91 21.75 -6.64
CA LEU A 30 1.24 21.62 -5.23
C LEU A 30 0.08 21.04 -4.40
N ALA A 31 -1.12 20.97 -4.97
CA ALA A 31 -2.31 20.51 -4.25
C ALA A 31 -2.17 19.07 -3.72
N PRO A 32 -1.66 18.06 -4.49
CA PRO A 32 -1.45 16.72 -3.96
C PRO A 32 -0.38 16.66 -2.85
N ILE A 33 0.64 17.53 -2.91
CA ILE A 33 1.67 17.64 -1.86
C ILE A 33 1.05 18.21 -0.60
N ALA A 34 0.27 19.29 -0.73
CA ALA A 34 -0.45 19.90 0.40
C ALA A 34 -1.44 18.89 1.01
N ALA A 35 -2.22 18.19 0.19
CA ALA A 35 -3.13 17.13 0.64
C ALA A 35 -2.41 16.04 1.43
N SER A 36 -1.30 15.51 0.89
CA SER A 36 -0.49 14.49 1.57
C SER A 36 0.10 14.99 2.89
N SER A 37 0.58 16.25 2.93
CA SER A 37 1.11 16.88 4.15
C SER A 37 0.03 17.04 5.22
N ILE A 38 -1.18 17.44 4.81
CA ILE A 38 -2.34 17.58 5.71
C ILE A 38 -2.73 16.21 6.29
N VAL A 39 -2.79 15.17 5.44
CA VAL A 39 -3.12 13.81 5.89
C VAL A 39 -2.05 13.30 6.87
N LEU A 40 -0.75 13.52 6.59
CA LEU A 40 0.34 13.15 7.48
C LEU A 40 0.25 13.88 8.83
N ALA A 41 0.08 15.19 8.80
CA ALA A 41 -0.03 16.00 10.02
C ALA A 41 -1.25 15.58 10.87
N SER A 42 -2.39 15.31 10.22
CA SER A 42 -3.59 14.81 10.89
C SER A 42 -3.36 13.43 11.52
N GLY A 43 -2.66 12.51 10.82
CA GLY A 43 -2.30 11.20 11.34
C GLY A 43 -1.40 11.29 12.57
N ILE A 44 -0.33 12.10 12.51
CA ILE A 44 0.59 12.31 13.64
C ILE A 44 -0.15 12.94 14.83
N PHE A 45 -1.01 13.93 14.59
CA PHE A 45 -1.82 14.56 15.63
C PHE A 45 -2.77 13.56 16.29
N LEU A 46 -3.43 12.70 15.49
CA LEU A 46 -4.32 11.65 16.01
C LEU A 46 -3.56 10.56 16.75
N ILE A 47 -2.35 10.17 16.34
CA ILE A 47 -1.51 9.22 17.09
C ILE A 47 -1.25 9.75 18.52
N ALA A 48 -0.93 11.04 18.65
CA ALA A 48 -0.74 11.67 19.95
C ALA A 48 -2.05 11.75 20.76
N GLY A 49 -3.17 11.96 20.07
CA GLY A 49 -4.49 12.16 20.68
C GLY A 49 -5.25 10.88 21.05
N THR A 50 -4.91 9.76 20.41
CA THR A 50 -5.58 8.45 20.63
C THR A 50 -4.82 7.55 21.60
N THR A 51 -3.93 8.13 22.43
CA THR A 51 -3.14 7.36 23.41
C THR A 51 -4.00 6.64 24.44
N ASN A 52 -5.08 7.28 24.89
CA ASN A 52 -5.93 6.76 25.97
C ASN A 52 -7.35 6.44 25.53
N GLN A 53 -7.86 7.08 24.48
CA GLN A 53 -9.23 6.87 23.99
C GLN A 53 -9.32 7.11 22.49
N ALA A 54 -10.16 6.35 21.81
CA ALA A 54 -10.50 6.61 20.43
C ALA A 54 -11.34 7.90 20.30
N VAL A 55 -11.18 8.60 19.19
CA VAL A 55 -11.94 9.81 18.85
C VAL A 55 -12.98 9.48 17.81
N SER A 56 -14.23 9.81 18.05
CA SER A 56 -15.34 9.57 17.12
C SER A 56 -16.02 10.87 16.69
N ALA A 57 -16.58 10.87 15.48
CA ALA A 57 -17.34 11.96 14.89
C ALA A 57 -18.52 11.42 14.07
N ALA A 58 -19.41 12.31 13.60
CA ALA A 58 -20.56 11.96 12.75
C ALA A 58 -21.44 10.85 13.35
N GLY A 59 -21.75 10.91 14.64
CA GLY A 59 -22.57 9.88 15.28
C GLY A 59 -21.89 8.51 15.37
N GLY A 60 -20.55 8.45 15.34
CA GLY A 60 -19.79 7.21 15.40
C GLY A 60 -19.35 6.67 14.03
N VAL A 61 -19.84 7.22 12.92
CA VAL A 61 -19.49 6.78 11.57
C VAL A 61 -18.00 6.96 11.26
N LEU A 62 -17.40 8.04 11.74
CA LEU A 62 -15.97 8.28 11.69
C LEU A 62 -15.33 8.01 13.05
N ARG A 63 -14.26 7.24 13.07
CA ARG A 63 -13.51 6.87 14.26
C ARG A 63 -12.03 6.80 13.98
N ALA A 64 -11.24 7.44 14.84
CA ALA A 64 -9.80 7.21 14.91
C ALA A 64 -9.47 6.51 16.21
N ASP A 65 -8.96 5.32 16.13
CA ASP A 65 -8.21 4.61 17.16
C ASP A 65 -6.72 4.62 16.84
N ALA A 66 -5.91 3.95 17.65
CA ALA A 66 -4.46 3.91 17.45
C ALA A 66 -4.08 3.31 16.07
N LEU A 67 -4.82 2.31 15.57
CA LEU A 67 -4.56 1.69 14.27
C LEU A 67 -4.95 2.61 13.11
N SER A 68 -6.15 3.23 13.17
CA SER A 68 -6.61 4.18 12.15
C SER A 68 -5.68 5.40 12.07
N ALA A 69 -5.26 5.95 13.22
CA ALA A 69 -4.36 7.09 13.30
C ALA A 69 -2.98 6.76 12.69
N TYR A 70 -2.45 5.56 13.00
CA TYR A 70 -1.21 5.05 12.42
C TYR A 70 -1.32 4.91 10.89
N MET A 71 -2.37 4.24 10.40
CA MET A 71 -2.58 4.05 8.97
C MET A 71 -2.78 5.37 8.23
N LEU A 72 -3.44 6.36 8.84
CA LEU A 72 -3.57 7.70 8.28
C LEU A 72 -2.21 8.38 8.13
N ALA A 73 -1.33 8.26 9.13
CA ALA A 73 0.04 8.78 9.05
C ALA A 73 0.84 8.08 7.93
N VAL A 74 0.68 6.78 7.74
CA VAL A 74 1.29 6.04 6.62
C VAL A 74 0.77 6.54 5.27
N VAL A 75 -0.55 6.73 5.12
CA VAL A 75 -1.17 7.31 3.91
C VAL A 75 -0.53 8.65 3.57
N GLY A 76 -0.42 9.53 4.56
CA GLY A 76 0.18 10.86 4.37
C GLY A 76 1.67 10.82 4.06
N ALA A 77 2.45 10.00 4.75
CA ALA A 77 3.91 9.88 4.56
C ALA A 77 4.25 9.36 3.16
N VAL A 78 3.64 8.26 2.75
CA VAL A 78 3.83 7.67 1.42
C VAL A 78 3.28 8.59 0.33
N GLY A 79 2.13 9.23 0.61
CA GLY A 79 1.54 10.27 -0.24
C GLY A 79 2.52 11.40 -0.52
N LEU A 80 3.17 11.90 0.53
CA LEU A 80 4.14 12.99 0.43
C LEU A 80 5.37 12.58 -0.40
N VAL A 81 5.92 11.38 -0.18
CA VAL A 81 7.04 10.87 -0.98
C VAL A 81 6.66 10.75 -2.45
N SER A 82 5.48 10.19 -2.75
CA SER A 82 5.01 9.98 -4.11
C SER A 82 4.71 11.29 -4.83
N THR A 83 4.02 12.23 -4.20
CA THR A 83 3.58 13.48 -4.84
C THR A 83 4.71 14.50 -4.93
N TRP A 84 5.47 14.72 -3.86
CA TRP A 84 6.60 15.64 -3.87
C TRP A 84 7.78 15.07 -4.65
N GLY A 85 8.15 13.80 -4.41
CA GLY A 85 9.20 13.11 -5.18
C GLY A 85 8.83 12.97 -6.66
N GLY A 86 7.56 12.89 -6.98
CA GLY A 86 7.02 12.81 -8.34
C GLY A 86 7.06 14.10 -9.14
N LEU A 87 7.37 15.25 -8.53
CA LEU A 87 7.55 16.49 -9.25
C LEU A 87 8.66 16.34 -10.32
N GLY A 88 8.31 16.64 -11.57
CA GLY A 88 9.22 16.49 -12.72
C GLY A 88 9.30 15.08 -13.32
N ALA A 89 8.73 14.05 -12.67
CA ALA A 89 8.68 12.69 -13.24
C ALA A 89 7.59 12.51 -14.31
N VAL A 90 6.62 13.41 -14.36
CA VAL A 90 5.59 13.45 -15.41
C VAL A 90 6.01 14.52 -16.41
N PRO A 91 6.17 14.20 -17.73
CA PRO A 91 6.57 15.17 -18.73
C PRO A 91 5.63 16.38 -18.77
N THR A 92 6.20 17.58 -18.68
CA THR A 92 5.44 18.84 -18.64
C THR A 92 5.17 19.42 -20.03
N GLY A 93 5.57 18.72 -21.08
CA GLY A 93 5.44 19.14 -22.48
C GLY A 93 4.17 18.61 -23.13
N GLY A 94 3.17 19.47 -23.28
CA GLY A 94 1.88 19.17 -23.91
C GLY A 94 0.70 19.33 -22.96
N ASN A 95 -0.51 19.43 -23.51
CA ASN A 95 -1.80 19.61 -22.81
C ASN A 95 -2.16 18.49 -21.78
N ASN A 96 -1.20 17.67 -21.36
CA ASN A 96 -1.43 16.46 -20.58
C ASN A 96 -1.38 16.65 -19.05
N HIS A 97 -0.87 17.78 -18.53
CA HIS A 97 -1.05 18.14 -17.13
C HIS A 97 -2.36 18.92 -16.99
N THR A 98 -3.43 18.20 -16.97
CA THR A 98 -4.74 18.77 -16.68
C THR A 98 -4.91 18.81 -15.16
N GLY A 99 -5.56 19.85 -14.61
CA GLY A 99 -5.95 19.91 -13.21
C GLY A 99 -6.71 18.67 -12.74
N ALA A 100 -7.28 17.91 -13.67
CA ALA A 100 -7.90 16.61 -13.41
C ALA A 100 -6.95 15.56 -12.83
N TYR A 101 -5.66 15.53 -13.23
CA TYR A 101 -4.68 14.61 -12.64
C TYR A 101 -4.42 14.93 -11.18
N ASP A 102 -4.19 16.20 -10.85
CA ASP A 102 -3.93 16.65 -9.48
C ASP A 102 -5.18 16.49 -8.61
N SER A 103 -6.37 16.78 -9.19
CA SER A 103 -7.68 16.55 -8.55
C SER A 103 -7.88 15.08 -8.19
N LEU A 104 -7.64 14.15 -9.13
CA LEU A 104 -7.79 12.71 -8.89
C LEU A 104 -6.83 12.18 -7.83
N LEU A 105 -5.60 12.71 -7.75
CA LEU A 105 -4.66 12.37 -6.66
C LEU A 105 -5.20 12.81 -5.31
N CYS A 106 -5.77 14.02 -5.22
CA CYS A 106 -6.37 14.53 -3.99
C CYS A 106 -7.62 13.71 -3.58
N VAL A 107 -8.49 13.35 -4.55
CA VAL A 107 -9.65 12.46 -4.31
C VAL A 107 -9.20 11.09 -3.82
N PHE A 108 -8.14 10.54 -4.42
CA PHE A 108 -7.58 9.25 -4.03
C PHE A 108 -7.07 9.28 -2.57
N LEU A 109 -6.35 10.35 -2.18
CA LEU A 109 -5.89 10.55 -0.79
C LEU A 109 -7.07 10.68 0.19
N ALA A 110 -8.11 11.42 -0.17
CA ALA A 110 -9.33 11.56 0.63
C ALA A 110 -10.04 10.21 0.81
N ALA A 111 -10.18 9.44 -0.27
CA ALA A 111 -10.83 8.12 -0.23
C ALA A 111 -10.05 7.12 0.64
N MET A 112 -8.72 7.10 0.57
CA MET A 112 -7.88 6.26 1.45
C MET A 112 -8.00 6.71 2.91
N SER A 113 -8.01 8.02 3.17
CA SER A 113 -8.20 8.56 4.51
C SER A 113 -9.57 8.17 5.09
N LEU A 114 -10.62 8.24 4.27
CA LEU A 114 -11.96 7.81 4.67
C LEU A 114 -12.01 6.31 4.96
N ALA A 115 -11.36 5.47 4.14
CA ALA A 115 -11.32 4.03 4.35
C ALA A 115 -10.71 3.65 5.71
N VAL A 116 -9.66 4.34 6.16
CA VAL A 116 -9.02 4.04 7.44
C VAL A 116 -9.71 4.68 8.65
N LEU A 117 -10.50 5.74 8.45
CA LEU A 117 -11.24 6.43 9.50
C LEU A 117 -12.70 5.96 9.64
N ALA A 118 -13.21 5.14 8.72
CA ALA A 118 -14.58 4.63 8.78
C ALA A 118 -14.74 3.57 9.88
N ASP A 119 -15.64 3.80 10.84
CA ASP A 119 -16.08 2.75 11.76
C ASP A 119 -17.08 1.79 11.10
N ASN A 120 -17.81 2.28 10.12
CA ASN A 120 -18.77 1.49 9.35
C ASN A 120 -18.05 0.69 8.25
N ILE A 121 -18.15 -0.66 8.29
CA ILE A 121 -17.46 -1.54 7.32
C ILE A 121 -18.02 -1.38 5.89
N GLY A 122 -19.29 -0.97 5.73
CA GLY A 122 -19.86 -0.63 4.42
C GLY A 122 -19.27 0.67 3.87
N LEU A 123 -19.07 1.70 4.72
CA LEU A 123 -18.41 2.94 4.32
C LEU A 123 -16.92 2.69 4.00
N MET A 124 -16.25 1.85 4.78
CA MET A 124 -14.88 1.40 4.48
C MET A 124 -14.81 0.76 3.08
N TRP A 125 -15.74 -0.15 2.79
CA TRP A 125 -15.86 -0.78 1.47
C TRP A 125 -16.08 0.25 0.36
N ALA A 126 -17.05 1.15 0.51
CA ALA A 126 -17.34 2.18 -0.48
C ALA A 126 -16.13 3.10 -0.73
N SER A 127 -15.37 3.41 0.32
CA SER A 127 -14.16 4.22 0.23
C SER A 127 -13.05 3.49 -0.53
N VAL A 128 -12.87 2.19 -0.30
CA VAL A 128 -11.93 1.34 -1.06
C VAL A 128 -12.34 1.28 -2.53
N GLU A 129 -13.63 1.19 -2.86
CA GLU A 129 -14.07 1.22 -4.26
C GLU A 129 -13.91 2.61 -4.88
N ALA A 130 -14.14 3.69 -4.15
CA ALA A 130 -13.86 5.04 -4.62
C ALA A 130 -12.39 5.22 -5.03
N THR A 131 -11.45 4.55 -4.33
CA THR A 131 -10.04 4.53 -4.76
C THR A 131 -9.87 3.88 -6.12
N THR A 132 -10.66 2.83 -6.45
CA THR A 132 -10.59 2.15 -7.76
C THR A 132 -10.93 3.09 -8.89
N ILE A 133 -12.02 3.83 -8.73
CA ILE A 133 -12.48 4.79 -9.73
C ILE A 133 -11.42 5.87 -9.98
N ALA A 134 -10.92 6.50 -8.91
CA ALA A 134 -9.88 7.53 -9.02
C ALA A 134 -8.61 7.01 -9.70
N THR A 135 -8.13 5.83 -9.28
CA THR A 135 -6.88 5.25 -9.80
C THR A 135 -7.02 4.68 -11.20
N ALA A 136 -8.20 4.23 -11.62
CA ALA A 136 -8.43 3.79 -13.00
C ALA A 136 -8.15 4.91 -14.01
N PHE A 137 -8.65 6.11 -13.75
CA PHE A 137 -8.35 7.29 -14.59
C PHE A 137 -6.87 7.68 -14.52
N LEU A 138 -6.24 7.53 -13.36
CA LEU A 138 -4.82 7.81 -13.19
C LEU A 138 -3.94 6.78 -13.92
N VAL A 139 -4.28 5.48 -13.93
CA VAL A 139 -3.59 4.42 -14.69
C VAL A 139 -3.73 4.67 -16.20
N GLY A 140 -4.92 5.05 -16.64
CA GLY A 140 -5.21 5.39 -18.04
C GLY A 140 -4.70 6.76 -18.49
N HIS A 141 -4.01 7.52 -17.62
CA HIS A 141 -3.62 8.92 -17.86
C HIS A 141 -2.84 9.15 -19.16
N HIS A 142 -1.94 8.26 -19.52
CA HIS A 142 -1.15 8.37 -20.75
C HIS A 142 -1.93 8.14 -22.03
N ARG A 143 -3.19 7.68 -21.95
CA ARG A 143 -4.11 7.42 -23.07
C ARG A 143 -3.51 6.55 -24.20
N THR A 144 -2.46 5.79 -23.91
CA THR A 144 -1.94 4.80 -24.85
C THR A 144 -2.82 3.55 -24.83
N ARG A 145 -2.82 2.76 -25.93
CA ARG A 145 -3.56 1.49 -25.96
C ARG A 145 -3.22 0.58 -24.78
N LYS A 146 -1.94 0.50 -24.41
CA LYS A 146 -1.48 -0.30 -23.26
C LYS A 146 -1.95 0.24 -21.92
N SER A 147 -1.95 1.58 -21.72
CA SER A 147 -2.43 2.16 -20.46
C SER A 147 -3.94 2.05 -20.29
N LEU A 148 -4.70 2.16 -21.39
CA LEU A 148 -6.15 1.94 -21.35
C LEU A 148 -6.50 0.48 -21.09
N GLU A 149 -5.78 -0.46 -21.72
CA GLU A 149 -5.95 -1.90 -21.45
C GLU A 149 -5.64 -2.22 -19.98
N ALA A 150 -4.54 -1.68 -19.41
CA ALA A 150 -4.19 -1.84 -18.01
C ALA A 150 -5.26 -1.26 -17.08
N ALA A 151 -5.79 -0.08 -17.40
CA ALA A 151 -6.88 0.55 -16.64
C ALA A 151 -8.15 -0.31 -16.64
N TRP A 152 -8.55 -0.85 -17.79
CA TRP A 152 -9.70 -1.75 -17.89
C TRP A 152 -9.52 -3.04 -17.09
N LYS A 153 -8.37 -3.71 -17.22
CA LYS A 153 -8.05 -4.91 -16.42
C LYS A 153 -8.12 -4.60 -14.93
N TYR A 154 -7.57 -3.47 -14.53
CA TYR A 154 -7.59 -3.03 -13.14
C TYR A 154 -9.02 -2.82 -12.63
N VAL A 155 -9.87 -2.10 -13.39
CA VAL A 155 -11.26 -1.86 -13.01
C VAL A 155 -12.02 -3.19 -12.90
N ILE A 156 -12.01 -4.00 -13.95
CA ILE A 156 -12.80 -5.24 -13.98
C ILE A 156 -12.39 -6.16 -12.84
N LEU A 157 -11.11 -6.47 -12.69
CA LEU A 157 -10.64 -7.40 -11.67
C LEU A 157 -10.76 -6.81 -10.26
N GLY A 158 -10.46 -5.51 -10.12
CA GLY A 158 -10.59 -4.80 -8.86
C GLY A 158 -12.04 -4.74 -8.35
N SER A 159 -12.97 -4.32 -9.22
CA SER A 159 -14.39 -4.18 -8.84
C SER A 159 -15.08 -5.53 -8.62
N VAL A 160 -14.72 -6.59 -9.38
CA VAL A 160 -15.21 -7.95 -9.08
C VAL A 160 -14.76 -8.38 -7.68
N GLY A 161 -13.48 -8.17 -7.32
CA GLY A 161 -13.00 -8.47 -5.98
C GLY A 161 -13.76 -7.68 -4.90
N VAL A 162 -13.92 -6.37 -5.09
CA VAL A 162 -14.61 -5.51 -4.13
C VAL A 162 -16.11 -5.85 -4.05
N ALA A 163 -16.75 -6.29 -5.15
CA ALA A 163 -18.12 -6.80 -5.13
C ALA A 163 -18.26 -8.10 -4.30
N ILE A 164 -17.27 -9.00 -4.38
CA ILE A 164 -17.21 -10.19 -3.49
C ILE A 164 -17.06 -9.75 -2.03
N ALA A 165 -16.26 -8.73 -1.74
CA ALA A 165 -16.14 -8.19 -0.39
C ALA A 165 -17.46 -7.60 0.13
N LEU A 166 -18.25 -6.90 -0.75
CA LEU A 166 -19.57 -6.40 -0.39
C LEU A 166 -20.52 -7.53 0.02
N LEU A 167 -20.53 -8.62 -0.77
CA LEU A 167 -21.34 -9.78 -0.42
C LEU A 167 -20.95 -10.33 0.96
N GLY A 168 -19.65 -10.38 1.26
CA GLY A 168 -19.16 -10.76 2.58
C GLY A 168 -19.65 -9.83 3.68
N ILE A 169 -19.59 -8.51 3.46
CA ILE A 169 -20.10 -7.50 4.41
C ILE A 169 -21.61 -7.63 4.63
N VAL A 170 -22.38 -7.89 3.57
CA VAL A 170 -23.83 -8.13 3.67
C VAL A 170 -24.15 -9.35 4.55
N LEU A 171 -23.35 -10.42 4.42
CA LEU A 171 -23.51 -11.60 5.29
C LEU A 171 -23.12 -11.32 6.74
N ILE A 172 -22.07 -10.52 6.98
CA ILE A 172 -21.69 -10.06 8.34
C ILE A 172 -22.83 -9.22 8.95
N TYR A 173 -23.41 -8.31 8.15
CA TYR A 173 -24.57 -7.52 8.57
C TYR A 173 -25.78 -8.42 8.89
N ALA A 174 -26.06 -9.41 8.03
CA ALA A 174 -27.15 -10.37 8.27
C ALA A 174 -26.91 -11.16 9.57
N ALA A 175 -25.66 -11.53 9.88
CA ALA A 175 -25.31 -12.19 11.14
C ALA A 175 -25.63 -11.33 12.37
N SER A 176 -25.59 -10.01 12.25
CA SER A 176 -25.89 -9.08 13.35
C SER A 176 -27.39 -8.87 13.59
N GLN A 177 -28.25 -9.26 12.65
CA GLN A 177 -29.71 -9.09 12.80
C GLN A 177 -30.28 -9.91 13.98
N GLY A 178 -29.69 -11.05 14.29
CA GLY A 178 -30.07 -11.87 15.46
C GLY A 178 -29.68 -11.27 16.81
N ALA A 179 -28.85 -10.21 16.81
CA ALA A 179 -28.35 -9.58 18.04
C ALA A 179 -29.22 -8.42 18.57
N GLY A 180 -30.40 -8.18 17.98
CA GLY A 180 -31.36 -7.15 18.41
C GLY A 180 -31.27 -5.86 17.60
N GLU A 181 -30.11 -5.25 17.44
CA GLU A 181 -29.88 -4.07 16.59
C GLU A 181 -28.83 -4.36 15.50
N PRO A 182 -29.27 -4.47 14.22
CA PRO A 182 -28.33 -4.69 13.11
C PRO A 182 -27.31 -3.55 13.00
N THR A 183 -26.04 -3.90 12.89
CA THR A 183 -24.96 -2.90 12.84
C THR A 183 -23.92 -3.21 11.78
N LEU A 184 -23.31 -2.16 11.24
CA LEU A 184 -22.12 -2.20 10.40
C LEU A 184 -20.90 -1.56 11.09
N SER A 185 -21.04 -1.11 12.36
CA SER A 185 -19.91 -0.62 13.14
C SER A 185 -18.96 -1.78 13.44
N TRP A 186 -17.72 -1.67 12.95
CA TRP A 186 -16.71 -2.71 13.21
C TRP A 186 -16.43 -2.81 14.72
N LEU A 187 -16.49 -1.68 15.44
CA LEU A 187 -16.33 -1.68 16.90
C LEU A 187 -17.37 -2.55 17.56
N SER A 188 -18.66 -2.31 17.26
CA SER A 188 -19.76 -3.10 17.82
C SER A 188 -19.66 -4.57 17.42
N LEU A 189 -19.36 -4.85 16.15
CA LEU A 189 -19.22 -6.20 15.62
C LEU A 189 -18.03 -6.98 16.22
N SER A 190 -16.97 -6.28 16.64
CA SER A 190 -15.79 -6.91 17.26
C SER A 190 -15.97 -7.20 18.76
N GLN A 191 -17.04 -6.69 19.39
CA GLN A 191 -17.33 -6.96 20.79
C GLN A 191 -17.91 -8.37 20.95
N THR A 192 -17.34 -9.15 21.87
CA THR A 192 -17.73 -10.54 22.13
C THR A 192 -19.13 -10.70 22.73
N THR A 193 -19.82 -9.61 23.06
CA THR A 193 -21.16 -9.59 23.67
C THR A 193 -22.28 -9.77 22.66
N LEU A 194 -22.03 -9.55 21.36
CA LEU A 194 -23.07 -9.72 20.33
C LEU A 194 -23.17 -11.19 19.92
N PRO A 195 -24.38 -11.81 19.99
CA PRO A 195 -24.65 -13.18 19.55
C PRO A 195 -24.73 -13.25 18.02
N LEU A 196 -23.56 -13.17 17.35
CA LEU A 196 -23.45 -13.24 15.88
C LEU A 196 -23.60 -14.71 15.42
N ASP A 197 -24.31 -14.93 14.30
CA ASP A 197 -24.41 -16.25 13.68
C ASP A 197 -23.04 -16.72 13.14
N PRO A 198 -22.47 -17.82 13.69
CA PRO A 198 -21.14 -18.26 13.29
C PRO A 198 -21.06 -18.74 11.83
N ALA A 199 -22.14 -19.26 11.25
CA ALA A 199 -22.15 -19.72 9.86
C ALA A 199 -22.10 -18.53 8.89
N LEU A 200 -22.89 -17.50 9.16
CA LEU A 200 -22.89 -16.26 8.38
C LEU A 200 -21.58 -15.50 8.55
N ILE A 201 -21.00 -15.43 9.76
CA ILE A 201 -19.70 -14.81 10.02
C ILE A 201 -18.58 -15.56 9.29
N ARG A 202 -18.61 -16.89 9.26
CA ARG A 202 -17.62 -17.69 8.52
C ARG A 202 -17.68 -17.42 7.02
N ALA A 203 -18.86 -17.48 6.42
CA ALA A 203 -19.06 -17.21 5.01
C ALA A 203 -18.75 -15.74 4.65
N GLY A 204 -19.28 -14.81 5.45
CA GLY A 204 -19.07 -13.38 5.26
C GLY A 204 -17.63 -12.98 5.41
N GLY A 205 -16.94 -13.45 6.44
CA GLY A 205 -15.51 -13.22 6.67
C GLY A 205 -14.64 -13.76 5.53
N ALA A 206 -14.91 -14.98 5.05
CA ALA A 206 -14.18 -15.57 3.93
C ALA A 206 -14.32 -14.73 2.65
N LEU A 207 -15.54 -14.33 2.29
CA LEU A 207 -15.80 -13.52 1.09
C LEU A 207 -15.23 -12.11 1.23
N ALA A 208 -15.35 -11.48 2.40
CA ALA A 208 -14.78 -10.16 2.65
C ALA A 208 -13.24 -10.19 2.53
N VAL A 209 -12.59 -11.17 3.17
CA VAL A 209 -11.13 -11.36 3.08
C VAL A 209 -10.70 -11.65 1.65
N LEU A 210 -11.37 -12.55 0.92
CA LEU A 210 -11.05 -12.86 -0.47
C LEU A 210 -11.19 -11.63 -1.37
N GLY A 211 -12.26 -10.86 -1.18
CA GLY A 211 -12.50 -9.65 -1.95
C GLY A 211 -11.45 -8.56 -1.69
N PHE A 212 -11.14 -8.26 -0.44
CA PHE A 212 -10.08 -7.31 -0.10
C PHE A 212 -8.67 -7.84 -0.45
N ALA A 213 -8.45 -9.16 -0.43
CA ALA A 213 -7.21 -9.78 -0.90
C ALA A 213 -6.94 -9.50 -2.39
N THR A 214 -8.00 -9.44 -3.22
CA THR A 214 -7.89 -8.98 -4.62
C THR A 214 -7.30 -7.57 -4.68
N LYS A 215 -7.78 -6.67 -3.84
CA LYS A 215 -7.34 -5.28 -3.77
C LYS A 215 -5.95 -5.15 -3.15
N ALA A 216 -5.61 -6.01 -2.19
CA ALA A 216 -4.27 -6.12 -1.61
C ALA A 216 -3.25 -6.73 -2.59
N GLY A 217 -3.68 -7.22 -3.76
CA GLY A 217 -2.81 -7.84 -4.75
C GLY A 217 -2.31 -9.22 -4.37
N LEU A 218 -3.03 -9.94 -3.50
CA LEU A 218 -2.69 -11.31 -3.12
C LEU A 218 -3.10 -12.30 -4.22
N ALA A 219 -2.30 -13.34 -4.40
CA ALA A 219 -2.64 -14.44 -5.29
C ALA A 219 -3.85 -15.23 -4.74
N PRO A 220 -4.74 -15.73 -5.62
CA PRO A 220 -4.63 -15.79 -7.08
C PRO A 220 -5.11 -14.52 -7.82
N MET A 221 -5.72 -13.55 -7.15
CA MET A 221 -6.41 -12.41 -7.76
C MET A 221 -5.48 -11.20 -8.06
N HIS A 222 -4.18 -11.43 -8.17
CA HIS A 222 -3.12 -10.41 -8.31
C HIS A 222 -2.92 -9.88 -9.75
N SER A 223 -3.52 -10.48 -10.77
CA SER A 223 -3.13 -10.33 -12.19
C SER A 223 -3.27 -8.90 -12.74
N TRP A 224 -4.10 -8.05 -12.13
CA TRP A 224 -4.23 -6.63 -12.48
C TRP A 224 -3.01 -5.79 -12.12
N LEU A 225 -2.27 -6.19 -11.07
CA LEU A 225 -1.28 -5.37 -10.39
C LEU A 225 -0.04 -5.07 -11.26
N PRO A 226 0.60 -6.04 -11.96
CA PRO A 226 1.76 -5.76 -12.79
C PRO A 226 1.46 -4.84 -13.97
N ASP A 227 0.29 -4.99 -14.59
CA ASP A 227 -0.12 -4.15 -15.72
C ASP A 227 -0.44 -2.72 -15.26
N ALA A 228 -1.22 -2.56 -14.18
CA ALA A 228 -1.56 -1.25 -13.62
C ALA A 228 -0.31 -0.46 -13.21
N HIS A 229 0.59 -1.06 -12.43
CA HIS A 229 1.79 -0.37 -11.96
C HIS A 229 2.81 -0.04 -13.06
N SER A 230 2.92 -0.89 -14.09
CA SER A 230 3.85 -0.63 -15.19
C SER A 230 3.40 0.51 -16.09
N GLN A 231 2.07 0.69 -16.27
CA GLN A 231 1.51 1.68 -17.17
C GLN A 231 1.15 3.01 -16.48
N ALA A 232 0.87 3.01 -15.19
CA ALA A 232 0.57 4.22 -14.44
C ALA A 232 1.77 5.18 -14.39
N PRO A 233 1.51 6.51 -14.29
CA PRO A 233 2.54 7.47 -13.93
C PRO A 233 3.25 7.07 -12.63
N ALA A 234 4.55 7.34 -12.53
CA ALA A 234 5.38 6.89 -11.42
C ALA A 234 4.84 7.28 -10.01
N PRO A 235 4.37 8.52 -9.78
CA PRO A 235 3.76 8.90 -8.49
C PRO A 235 2.53 8.07 -8.15
N VAL A 236 1.71 7.76 -9.16
CA VAL A 236 0.51 6.94 -9.01
C VAL A 236 0.87 5.50 -8.64
N SER A 237 1.88 4.92 -9.33
CA SER A 237 2.38 3.58 -9.00
C SER A 237 2.95 3.52 -7.59
N GLY A 238 3.64 4.60 -7.14
CA GLY A 238 4.14 4.72 -5.77
C GLY A 238 3.03 4.72 -4.73
N LEU A 239 1.95 5.49 -4.96
CA LEU A 239 0.77 5.54 -4.09
C LEU A 239 0.02 4.20 -4.09
N MET A 240 -0.23 3.63 -5.27
CA MET A 240 -0.95 2.36 -5.36
C MET A 240 -0.20 1.24 -4.65
N SER A 241 1.10 1.08 -4.92
CA SER A 241 1.92 0.03 -4.31
C SER A 241 2.17 0.28 -2.83
N GLY A 242 2.48 1.53 -2.46
CA GLY A 242 2.88 1.86 -1.09
C GLY A 242 1.74 1.95 -0.10
N VAL A 243 0.53 2.35 -0.53
CA VAL A 243 -0.59 2.62 0.38
C VAL A 243 -1.86 1.88 0.02
N LEU A 244 -2.29 1.86 -1.26
CA LEU A 244 -3.57 1.24 -1.62
C LEU A 244 -3.64 -0.23 -1.20
N LEU A 245 -2.56 -0.99 -1.47
CA LEU A 245 -2.47 -2.40 -1.07
C LEU A 245 -2.53 -2.54 0.46
N SER A 246 -1.86 -1.65 1.18
CA SER A 246 -1.82 -1.64 2.65
C SER A 246 -3.16 -1.26 3.28
N VAL A 247 -3.94 -0.34 2.67
CA VAL A 247 -5.31 -0.02 3.10
C VAL A 247 -6.25 -1.22 2.89
N ALA A 248 -6.06 -1.98 1.81
CA ALA A 248 -6.81 -3.23 1.62
C ALA A 248 -6.44 -4.30 2.67
N LEU A 249 -5.15 -4.41 3.02
CA LEU A 249 -4.72 -5.28 4.11
C LEU A 249 -5.30 -4.82 5.47
N TYR A 250 -5.33 -3.51 5.72
CA TYR A 250 -6.00 -2.95 6.90
C TYR A 250 -7.46 -3.38 6.97
N ALA A 251 -8.20 -3.35 5.85
CA ALA A 251 -9.57 -3.85 5.80
C ALA A 251 -9.64 -5.35 6.17
N ILE A 252 -8.71 -6.17 5.68
CA ILE A 252 -8.61 -7.59 6.07
C ILE A 252 -8.40 -7.73 7.58
N LEU A 253 -7.50 -6.95 8.18
CA LEU A 253 -7.24 -6.98 9.62
C LEU A 253 -8.48 -6.61 10.44
N ARG A 254 -9.28 -5.62 9.97
CA ARG A 254 -10.56 -5.26 10.60
C ARG A 254 -11.60 -6.38 10.51
N ILE A 255 -11.68 -7.07 9.36
CA ILE A 255 -12.56 -8.25 9.22
C ILE A 255 -12.09 -9.39 10.13
N GLN A 256 -10.80 -9.62 10.30
CA GLN A 256 -10.28 -10.60 11.25
C GLN A 256 -10.67 -10.27 12.69
N ALA A 257 -10.63 -8.99 13.09
CA ALA A 257 -11.03 -8.56 14.43
C ALA A 257 -12.52 -8.83 14.72
N ILE A 258 -13.37 -8.82 13.67
CA ILE A 258 -14.79 -9.16 13.78
C ILE A 258 -14.99 -10.69 13.82
N THR A 259 -14.29 -11.42 12.97
CA THR A 259 -14.56 -12.85 12.74
C THR A 259 -13.92 -13.76 13.77
N ASN A 260 -12.68 -13.47 14.17
CA ASN A 260 -11.91 -14.35 15.06
C ASN A 260 -12.56 -14.58 16.44
N PRO A 261 -13.21 -13.60 17.09
CA PRO A 261 -13.93 -13.84 18.35
C PRO A 261 -15.09 -14.83 18.24
N VAL A 262 -15.71 -14.93 17.04
CA VAL A 262 -16.92 -15.74 16.81
C VAL A 262 -16.58 -17.16 16.36
N ILE A 263 -15.64 -17.31 15.42
CA ILE A 263 -15.37 -18.60 14.77
C ILE A 263 -13.97 -19.17 15.07
N GLY A 264 -13.20 -18.48 15.93
CA GLY A 264 -11.81 -18.80 16.19
C GLY A 264 -10.87 -18.31 15.09
N PRO A 265 -9.56 -18.19 15.37
CA PRO A 265 -8.58 -17.65 14.44
C PRO A 265 -8.19 -18.59 13.31
N ASP A 266 -8.35 -19.90 13.47
CA ASP A 266 -7.76 -20.92 12.59
C ASP A 266 -8.30 -20.87 11.16
N PHE A 267 -9.58 -20.55 10.99
CA PHE A 267 -10.20 -20.51 9.67
C PHE A 267 -9.55 -19.42 8.78
N LEU A 268 -9.47 -18.19 9.26
CA LEU A 268 -8.83 -17.10 8.49
C LEU A 268 -7.31 -17.23 8.46
N ARG A 269 -6.67 -17.82 9.46
CA ARG A 269 -5.26 -18.17 9.47
C ARG A 269 -4.90 -19.05 8.27
N ILE A 270 -5.67 -20.12 8.04
CA ILE A 270 -5.46 -21.04 6.91
C ILE A 270 -5.67 -20.30 5.58
N LEU A 271 -6.77 -19.55 5.45
CA LEU A 271 -7.09 -18.83 4.21
C LEU A 271 -5.98 -17.81 3.83
N LEU A 272 -5.56 -17.00 4.79
CA LEU A 272 -4.50 -16.01 4.59
C LEU A 272 -3.12 -16.68 4.40
N GLY A 273 -2.83 -17.75 5.13
CA GLY A 273 -1.61 -18.51 4.97
C GLY A 273 -1.46 -19.11 3.57
N ILE A 274 -2.52 -19.66 3.01
CA ILE A 274 -2.56 -20.13 1.61
C ILE A 274 -2.34 -18.97 0.65
N GLY A 275 -3.06 -17.86 0.80
CA GLY A 275 -2.89 -16.66 -0.03
C GLY A 275 -1.49 -16.08 0.05
N ALA A 276 -0.87 -16.08 1.23
CA ALA A 276 0.50 -15.65 1.45
C ALA A 276 1.51 -16.51 0.68
N LEU A 277 1.47 -17.82 0.86
CA LEU A 277 2.40 -18.74 0.17
C LEU A 277 2.20 -18.73 -1.35
N LEU A 278 0.94 -18.66 -1.82
CA LEU A 278 0.67 -18.53 -3.26
C LEU A 278 1.23 -17.22 -3.82
N SER A 279 1.12 -16.11 -3.07
CA SER A 279 1.67 -14.82 -3.48
C SER A 279 3.19 -14.86 -3.59
N LEU A 280 3.86 -15.44 -2.60
CA LEU A 280 5.31 -15.66 -2.63
C LEU A 280 5.73 -16.55 -3.80
N ALA A 281 5.02 -17.65 -4.04
CA ALA A 281 5.32 -18.57 -5.14
C ALA A 281 5.15 -17.91 -6.51
N VAL A 282 4.08 -17.16 -6.71
CA VAL A 282 3.85 -16.38 -7.94
C VAL A 282 4.94 -15.35 -8.16
N ALA A 283 5.28 -14.57 -7.12
CA ALA A 283 6.35 -13.58 -7.19
C ALA A 283 7.70 -14.23 -7.53
N ALA A 284 8.06 -15.34 -6.87
CA ALA A 284 9.28 -16.10 -7.16
C ALA A 284 9.33 -16.56 -8.63
N ALA A 285 8.26 -17.18 -9.11
CA ALA A 285 8.20 -17.69 -10.48
C ALA A 285 8.33 -16.61 -11.55
N LEU A 286 7.66 -15.46 -11.35
CA LEU A 286 7.57 -14.41 -12.35
C LEU A 286 8.78 -13.46 -12.33
N LEU A 287 9.44 -13.27 -11.19
CA LEU A 287 10.66 -12.47 -11.07
C LEU A 287 11.87 -13.08 -11.75
N ILE A 288 11.98 -14.41 -11.81
CA ILE A 288 13.11 -15.11 -12.43
C ILE A 288 13.32 -14.69 -13.89
N ARG A 289 12.25 -14.50 -14.65
CA ARG A 289 12.28 -14.17 -16.09
C ARG A 289 11.96 -12.71 -16.40
N GLN A 290 11.89 -11.85 -15.39
CA GLN A 290 11.48 -10.45 -15.59
C GLN A 290 12.53 -9.65 -16.36
N ARG A 291 12.05 -8.80 -17.27
CA ARG A 291 12.89 -7.95 -18.14
C ARG A 291 12.58 -6.46 -18.02
N ASP A 292 11.47 -6.09 -17.42
CA ASP A 292 10.99 -4.72 -17.21
C ASP A 292 11.13 -4.37 -15.73
N TYR A 293 11.85 -3.28 -15.40
CA TYR A 293 12.08 -2.92 -13.99
C TYR A 293 10.84 -2.37 -13.29
N LYS A 294 9.86 -1.77 -14.00
CA LYS A 294 8.60 -1.36 -13.38
C LYS A 294 7.72 -2.56 -13.03
N ARG A 295 7.66 -3.55 -13.93
CA ARG A 295 7.01 -4.83 -13.64
C ARG A 295 7.72 -5.63 -12.55
N MET A 296 9.05 -5.58 -12.50
CA MET A 296 9.84 -6.15 -11.40
C MET A 296 9.42 -5.57 -10.05
N LEU A 297 9.29 -4.23 -9.96
CA LEU A 297 8.77 -3.58 -8.76
C LEU A 297 7.33 -3.96 -8.44
N ALA A 298 6.49 -4.20 -9.44
CA ALA A 298 5.11 -4.65 -9.22
C ALA A 298 5.06 -6.07 -8.65
N TYR A 299 5.84 -7.02 -9.18
CA TYR A 299 5.90 -8.38 -8.64
C TYR A 299 6.50 -8.44 -7.24
N SER A 300 7.48 -7.59 -6.93
CA SER A 300 7.97 -7.49 -5.55
C SER A 300 6.92 -6.90 -4.59
N SER A 301 5.89 -6.17 -5.06
CA SER A 301 4.76 -5.79 -4.21
C SER A 301 3.88 -6.98 -3.84
N ILE A 302 3.69 -7.95 -4.76
CA ILE A 302 2.95 -9.19 -4.48
C ILE A 302 3.69 -10.01 -3.41
N GLU A 303 5.00 -10.09 -3.50
CA GLU A 303 5.84 -10.75 -2.49
C GLU A 303 5.67 -10.12 -1.11
N HIS A 304 5.89 -8.80 -1.00
CA HIS A 304 5.78 -8.11 0.29
C HIS A 304 4.36 -8.17 0.88
N MET A 305 3.33 -8.08 0.04
CA MET A 305 1.95 -8.29 0.50
C MET A 305 1.72 -9.73 0.96
N GLY A 306 2.36 -10.71 0.32
CA GLY A 306 2.37 -12.10 0.77
C GLY A 306 2.99 -12.25 2.17
N MET A 307 4.13 -11.60 2.43
CA MET A 307 4.76 -11.61 3.76
C MET A 307 3.91 -10.92 4.83
N MET A 308 3.29 -9.79 4.49
CA MET A 308 2.35 -9.11 5.41
C MET A 308 1.10 -9.94 5.68
N ALA A 309 0.58 -10.65 4.66
CA ALA A 309 -0.54 -11.58 4.83
C ALA A 309 -0.16 -12.79 5.68
N LEU A 310 1.08 -13.29 5.58
CA LEU A 310 1.61 -14.32 6.48
C LEU A 310 1.64 -13.83 7.93
N GLY A 311 2.11 -12.60 8.16
CA GLY A 311 2.07 -11.99 9.49
C GLY A 311 0.64 -11.84 10.03
N ALA A 312 -0.32 -11.45 9.19
CA ALA A 312 -1.74 -11.41 9.54
C ALA A 312 -2.30 -12.81 9.87
N ALA A 313 -1.86 -13.85 9.15
CA ALA A 313 -2.22 -15.25 9.42
C ALA A 313 -1.66 -15.75 10.77
N ILE A 314 -0.44 -15.37 11.12
CA ILE A 314 0.16 -15.70 12.42
C ILE A 314 -0.65 -15.10 13.57
N GLY A 315 -1.17 -13.88 13.39
CA GLY A 315 -2.07 -13.23 14.33
C GLY A 315 -1.36 -12.19 15.22
N THR A 316 -1.92 -11.92 16.40
CA THR A 316 -1.61 -10.76 17.26
C THR A 316 -0.11 -10.58 17.56
N ALA A 317 0.64 -11.66 17.72
CA ALA A 317 2.07 -11.59 17.98
C ALA A 317 2.89 -10.99 16.82
N ALA A 318 2.43 -11.15 15.58
CA ALA A 318 3.11 -10.64 14.39
C ALA A 318 2.58 -9.26 13.94
N ILE A 319 1.42 -8.81 14.41
CA ILE A 319 0.79 -7.55 13.94
C ILE A 319 1.70 -6.32 14.10
N PRO A 320 2.43 -6.10 15.21
CA PRO A 320 3.35 -4.97 15.31
C PRO A 320 4.40 -4.97 14.19
N ALA A 321 4.92 -6.15 13.83
CA ALA A 321 5.86 -6.31 12.73
C ALA A 321 5.21 -6.06 11.37
N VAL A 322 3.95 -6.50 11.16
CA VAL A 322 3.17 -6.19 9.95
C VAL A 322 2.98 -4.68 9.80
N LEU A 323 2.65 -3.97 10.87
CA LEU A 323 2.47 -2.52 10.84
C LEU A 323 3.79 -1.80 10.49
N LEU A 324 4.91 -2.19 11.12
CA LEU A 324 6.22 -1.66 10.77
C LEU A 324 6.57 -1.95 9.30
N TYR A 325 6.22 -3.13 8.80
CA TYR A 325 6.41 -3.53 7.40
C TYR A 325 5.61 -2.63 6.46
N ILE A 326 4.34 -2.35 6.76
CA ILE A 326 3.47 -1.46 5.97
C ILE A 326 4.14 -0.10 5.76
N LEU A 327 4.68 0.52 6.81
CA LEU A 327 5.35 1.82 6.69
C LEU A 327 6.64 1.72 5.87
N GLY A 328 7.51 0.76 6.20
CA GLY A 328 8.79 0.58 5.50
C GLY A 328 8.60 0.27 4.03
N HIS A 329 7.74 -0.70 3.72
CA HIS A 329 7.37 -1.06 2.35
C HIS A 329 6.80 0.15 1.59
N GLY A 330 5.87 0.89 2.20
CA GLY A 330 5.25 2.05 1.59
C GLY A 330 6.26 3.12 1.19
N LEU A 331 7.16 3.51 2.10
CA LEU A 331 8.20 4.49 1.85
C LEU A 331 9.19 4.06 0.76
N ILE A 332 9.64 2.80 0.83
CA ILE A 332 10.62 2.25 -0.13
C ILE A 332 9.99 2.09 -1.52
N LYS A 333 8.75 1.60 -1.61
CA LYS A 333 8.04 1.47 -2.88
C LYS A 333 7.75 2.80 -3.54
N ALA A 334 7.28 3.79 -2.78
CA ALA A 334 7.09 5.15 -3.28
C ALA A 334 8.41 5.70 -3.86
N THR A 335 9.52 5.54 -3.13
CA THR A 335 10.86 5.93 -3.56
C THR A 335 11.26 5.25 -4.86
N LEU A 336 11.15 3.93 -4.94
CA LEU A 336 11.53 3.14 -6.11
C LEU A 336 10.69 3.48 -7.34
N PHE A 337 9.37 3.63 -7.19
CA PHE A 337 8.52 4.03 -8.30
C PHE A 337 8.83 5.46 -8.78
N VAL A 338 9.05 6.41 -7.88
CA VAL A 338 9.50 7.77 -8.24
C VAL A 338 10.81 7.73 -9.02
N LEU A 339 11.80 7.00 -8.53
CA LEU A 339 13.09 6.82 -9.22
C LEU A 339 12.92 6.10 -10.56
N SER A 340 12.05 5.08 -10.64
CA SER A 340 11.75 4.38 -11.88
C SER A 340 11.20 5.30 -12.97
N GLY A 341 10.35 6.26 -12.59
CA GLY A 341 9.83 7.27 -13.49
C GLY A 341 10.91 8.20 -14.02
N ARG A 342 11.84 8.63 -13.16
CA ARG A 342 12.98 9.44 -13.56
C ARG A 342 13.96 8.69 -14.48
N ILE A 343 14.23 7.42 -14.17
CA ILE A 343 15.04 6.55 -15.04
C ILE A 343 14.36 6.39 -16.40
N LEU A 344 13.05 6.15 -16.43
CA LEU A 344 12.29 6.05 -17.68
C LEU A 344 12.34 7.34 -18.50
N ALA A 345 12.23 8.50 -17.86
CA ALA A 345 12.30 9.81 -18.52
C ALA A 345 13.65 10.07 -19.20
N VAL A 346 14.75 9.56 -18.61
CA VAL A 346 16.11 9.75 -19.13
C VAL A 346 16.52 8.67 -20.12
N GLU A 347 16.21 7.39 -19.83
CA GLU A 347 16.63 6.26 -20.65
C GLU A 347 15.63 5.92 -21.77
N GLY A 348 14.38 6.37 -21.65
CA GLY A 348 13.32 6.17 -22.65
C GLY A 348 12.76 4.75 -22.72
N THR A 349 13.21 3.83 -21.86
CA THR A 349 12.85 2.42 -21.89
C THR A 349 12.74 1.83 -20.48
N PRO A 350 11.77 0.94 -20.21
CA PRO A 350 11.70 0.20 -18.96
C PRO A 350 12.50 -1.11 -19.01
N VAL A 351 13.16 -1.44 -20.12
CA VAL A 351 13.86 -2.72 -20.34
C VAL A 351 15.20 -2.72 -19.64
N ILE A 352 15.40 -3.61 -18.67
CA ILE A 352 16.63 -3.69 -17.85
C ILE A 352 17.88 -3.85 -18.70
N ALA A 353 17.83 -4.64 -19.78
CA ALA A 353 18.98 -4.87 -20.66
C ALA A 353 19.47 -3.59 -21.35
N GLU A 354 18.58 -2.62 -21.58
CA GLU A 354 18.89 -1.34 -22.25
C GLU A 354 19.35 -0.27 -21.26
N VAL A 355 19.03 -0.43 -19.95
CA VAL A 355 19.34 0.53 -18.88
C VAL A 355 20.66 0.18 -18.14
N ARG A 356 21.35 -0.88 -18.53
CA ARG A 356 22.60 -1.37 -17.87
C ARG A 356 23.66 -0.28 -17.69
N GLY A 357 24.49 -0.42 -16.64
CA GLY A 357 25.59 0.49 -16.32
C GLY A 357 25.12 1.85 -15.79
N LEU A 358 23.96 1.88 -15.12
CA LEU A 358 23.35 3.12 -14.62
C LEU A 358 24.27 3.86 -13.66
N LEU A 359 25.08 3.15 -12.84
CA LEU A 359 25.97 3.77 -11.87
C LEU A 359 27.02 4.67 -12.51
N LEU A 360 27.62 4.24 -13.63
CA LEU A 360 28.64 5.01 -14.33
C LEU A 360 28.06 6.21 -15.10
N ARG A 361 26.83 6.08 -15.59
CA ARG A 361 26.21 7.10 -16.46
C ARG A 361 25.37 8.11 -15.71
N ARG A 362 24.71 7.69 -14.63
CA ARG A 362 23.74 8.47 -13.87
C ARG A 362 23.83 8.14 -12.37
N PRO A 363 24.98 8.43 -11.71
CA PRO A 363 25.19 8.08 -10.29
C PRO A 363 24.13 8.71 -9.38
N GLY A 364 23.63 9.91 -9.69
CA GLY A 364 22.57 10.59 -8.92
C GLY A 364 21.21 9.88 -8.93
N LEU A 365 20.95 8.97 -9.89
CA LEU A 365 19.76 8.10 -9.90
C LEU A 365 20.11 6.69 -9.43
N ALA A 366 21.28 6.18 -9.80
CA ALA A 366 21.71 4.83 -9.50
C ALA A 366 21.94 4.58 -8.00
N ILE A 367 22.56 5.55 -7.29
CA ILE A 367 22.86 5.41 -5.87
C ILE A 367 21.57 5.34 -5.02
N PRO A 368 20.61 6.30 -5.12
CA PRO A 368 19.34 6.19 -4.41
C PRO A 368 18.55 4.94 -4.81
N TRP A 369 18.57 4.55 -6.09
CA TRP A 369 17.95 3.31 -6.57
C TRP A 369 18.54 2.09 -5.87
N LEU A 370 19.87 1.98 -5.83
CA LEU A 370 20.57 0.85 -5.21
C LEU A 370 20.27 0.76 -3.72
N ILE A 371 20.33 1.90 -3.00
CA ILE A 371 19.98 1.96 -1.56
C ILE A 371 18.54 1.51 -1.33
N ALA A 372 17.60 2.00 -2.14
CA ALA A 372 16.20 1.61 -2.04
C ALA A 372 15.97 0.12 -2.39
N MET A 373 16.74 -0.44 -3.34
CA MET A 373 16.70 -1.87 -3.67
C MET A 373 17.29 -2.72 -2.54
N VAL A 374 18.37 -2.29 -1.90
CA VAL A 374 18.94 -2.94 -0.70
C VAL A 374 17.89 -2.98 0.42
N ALA A 375 17.18 -1.86 0.63
CA ALA A 375 16.09 -1.79 1.59
C ALA A 375 14.91 -2.71 1.22
N LEU A 376 14.55 -2.78 -0.08
CA LEU A 376 13.48 -3.65 -0.58
C LEU A 376 13.83 -5.14 -0.42
N LEU A 377 15.09 -5.50 -0.59
CA LEU A 377 15.60 -6.87 -0.42
C LEU A 377 15.64 -7.34 1.05
N GLY A 378 15.10 -6.57 1.98
CA GLY A 378 15.09 -6.94 3.38
C GLY A 378 16.49 -7.02 3.97
N LEU A 379 17.38 -6.07 3.66
CA LEU A 379 18.71 -6.01 4.24
C LEU A 379 18.79 -4.94 5.35
N PRO A 380 19.57 -5.16 6.44
CA PRO A 380 19.74 -4.15 7.46
C PRO A 380 20.45 -2.91 6.89
N PRO A 381 20.23 -1.70 7.42
CA PRO A 381 19.50 -1.39 8.67
C PRO A 381 18.00 -1.06 8.48
N PHE A 382 17.40 -1.41 7.36
CA PHE A 382 16.05 -0.98 7.01
C PHE A 382 14.95 -1.76 7.73
N SER A 383 13.81 -1.09 7.96
CA SER A 383 12.66 -1.62 8.72
C SER A 383 12.05 -2.90 8.13
N ILE A 384 12.12 -3.11 6.81
CA ILE A 384 11.66 -4.34 6.16
C ILE A 384 12.38 -5.56 6.74
N PHE A 385 13.73 -5.52 6.88
CA PHE A 385 14.51 -6.60 7.47
C PHE A 385 13.98 -7.01 8.86
N PHE A 386 13.82 -6.04 9.74
CA PHE A 386 13.37 -6.31 11.11
C PHE A 386 11.94 -6.82 11.16
N SER A 387 11.08 -6.32 10.25
CA SER A 387 9.70 -6.79 10.12
C SER A 387 9.64 -8.24 9.64
N GLU A 388 10.40 -8.61 8.61
CA GLU A 388 10.48 -9.98 8.09
C GLU A 388 10.98 -10.95 9.16
N VAL A 389 12.10 -10.62 9.80
CA VAL A 389 12.67 -11.45 10.89
C VAL A 389 11.65 -11.62 12.02
N SER A 390 10.97 -10.54 12.43
CA SER A 390 9.96 -10.61 13.50
C SER A 390 8.75 -11.47 13.11
N ILE A 391 8.26 -11.37 11.86
CA ILE A 391 7.17 -12.24 11.35
C ILE A 391 7.60 -13.71 11.34
N ILE A 392 8.83 -13.99 10.87
CA ILE A 392 9.39 -15.35 10.82
C ILE A 392 9.49 -15.93 12.22
N LEU A 393 10.04 -15.19 13.18
CA LEU A 393 10.19 -15.63 14.59
C LEU A 393 8.82 -15.85 15.24
N ALA A 394 7.86 -14.95 15.01
CA ALA A 394 6.50 -15.08 15.52
C ALA A 394 5.80 -16.33 14.94
N GLY A 395 5.98 -16.58 13.63
CA GLY A 395 5.41 -17.75 12.98
C GLY A 395 6.02 -19.06 13.45
N TRP A 396 7.34 -19.07 13.74
CA TRP A 396 8.00 -20.22 14.34
C TRP A 396 7.46 -20.50 15.74
N ALA A 397 7.36 -19.45 16.58
CA ALA A 397 6.81 -19.55 17.93
C ALA A 397 5.33 -19.98 17.95
N ALA A 398 4.57 -19.65 16.90
CA ALA A 398 3.16 -20.06 16.72
C ALA A 398 3.01 -21.51 16.20
N GLY A 399 4.08 -22.28 16.07
CA GLY A 399 4.05 -23.65 15.57
C GLY A 399 3.86 -23.77 14.05
N MET A 400 3.98 -22.68 13.28
CA MET A 400 3.84 -22.65 11.82
C MET A 400 5.19 -22.90 11.09
N GLY A 401 6.10 -23.67 11.68
CA GLY A 401 7.47 -23.86 11.18
C GLY A 401 7.55 -24.33 9.72
N LEU A 402 6.65 -25.21 9.28
CA LEU A 402 6.60 -25.64 7.87
C LEU A 402 6.26 -24.49 6.93
N VAL A 403 5.24 -23.69 7.28
CA VAL A 403 4.79 -22.54 6.47
C VAL A 403 5.91 -21.50 6.38
N VAL A 404 6.56 -21.20 7.51
CA VAL A 404 7.72 -20.30 7.58
C VAL A 404 8.90 -20.82 6.78
N GLY A 405 9.20 -22.12 6.84
CA GLY A 405 10.26 -22.76 6.05
C GLY A 405 10.03 -22.64 4.55
N ILE A 406 8.79 -22.86 4.08
CA ILE A 406 8.42 -22.67 2.67
C ILE A 406 8.54 -21.19 2.29
N ALA A 407 8.06 -20.27 3.13
CA ALA A 407 8.18 -18.85 2.88
C ALA A 407 9.64 -18.40 2.75
N LEU A 408 10.53 -18.85 3.63
CA LEU A 408 11.97 -18.56 3.57
C LEU A 408 12.62 -19.07 2.28
N LEU A 409 12.25 -20.27 1.84
CA LEU A 409 12.75 -20.82 0.56
C LEU A 409 12.32 -19.96 -0.62
N LEU A 410 11.05 -19.53 -0.65
CA LEU A 410 10.53 -18.66 -1.70
C LEU A 410 11.19 -17.27 -1.66
N LEU A 411 11.38 -16.69 -0.46
CA LEU A 411 12.10 -15.43 -0.29
C LEU A 411 13.54 -15.51 -0.79
N LEU A 412 14.24 -16.62 -0.57
CA LEU A 412 15.60 -16.82 -1.10
C LEU A 412 15.62 -16.76 -2.63
N VAL A 413 14.64 -17.38 -3.29
CA VAL A 413 14.51 -17.35 -4.76
C VAL A 413 14.21 -15.94 -5.23
N ILE A 414 13.30 -15.22 -4.57
CA ILE A 414 12.94 -13.83 -4.87
C ILE A 414 14.14 -12.91 -4.69
N PHE A 415 14.84 -13.03 -3.56
CA PHE A 415 16.06 -12.29 -3.27
C PHE A 415 17.10 -12.45 -4.38
N ALA A 416 17.40 -13.70 -4.77
CA ALA A 416 18.36 -13.99 -5.83
C ALA A 416 17.94 -13.39 -7.19
N ALA A 417 16.64 -13.46 -7.52
CA ALA A 417 16.10 -12.87 -8.75
C ALA A 417 16.21 -11.34 -8.76
N LEU A 418 15.75 -10.66 -7.70
CA LEU A 418 15.79 -9.21 -7.57
C LEU A 418 17.23 -8.68 -7.51
N ALA A 419 18.11 -9.33 -6.74
CA ALA A 419 19.53 -8.95 -6.64
C ALA A 419 20.21 -9.05 -8.00
N ARG A 420 20.00 -10.15 -8.74
CA ARG A 420 20.54 -10.33 -10.10
C ARG A 420 20.07 -9.23 -11.05
N LEU A 421 18.77 -8.90 -11.06
CA LEU A 421 18.21 -7.86 -11.93
C LEU A 421 18.74 -6.46 -11.56
N THR A 422 18.87 -6.18 -10.27
CA THR A 422 19.42 -4.92 -9.75
C THR A 422 20.88 -4.76 -10.14
N VAL A 423 21.71 -5.80 -9.94
CA VAL A 423 23.13 -5.80 -10.33
C VAL A 423 23.28 -5.62 -11.84
N ALA A 424 22.45 -6.30 -12.64
CA ALA A 424 22.48 -6.15 -14.09
C ALA A 424 22.14 -4.72 -14.54
N MET A 425 21.19 -4.06 -13.90
CA MET A 425 20.76 -2.70 -14.21
C MET A 425 21.81 -1.66 -13.77
N VAL A 426 22.36 -1.81 -12.57
CA VAL A 426 23.25 -0.81 -11.97
C VAL A 426 24.68 -0.95 -12.45
N PHE A 427 25.23 -2.18 -12.50
CA PHE A 427 26.65 -2.47 -12.78
C PHE A 427 26.89 -3.16 -14.12
N GLY A 428 25.85 -3.69 -14.79
CA GLY A 428 26.01 -4.48 -16.01
C GLY A 428 26.60 -3.69 -17.15
N ALA A 429 27.44 -4.33 -17.99
CA ALA A 429 27.92 -3.75 -19.22
C ALA A 429 26.78 -3.58 -20.24
N ARG A 430 26.75 -2.43 -20.92
CA ARG A 430 25.77 -2.16 -21.98
C ARG A 430 26.23 -2.80 -23.27
N SER A 431 25.41 -3.62 -23.88
CA SER A 431 25.64 -4.19 -25.21
C SER A 431 24.86 -3.39 -26.25
N GLY A 432 25.55 -2.77 -27.21
CA GLY A 432 24.98 -2.14 -28.39
C GLY A 432 25.19 -0.62 -28.53
N ILE A 433 24.87 -0.10 -29.73
CA ILE A 433 24.92 1.34 -30.07
C ILE A 433 23.78 2.02 -29.29
N ALA A 434 24.16 2.76 -28.27
CA ALA A 434 23.23 3.43 -27.40
C ALA A 434 22.60 4.64 -28.10
N LYS A 435 21.29 4.75 -28.06
CA LYS A 435 20.59 6.01 -28.33
C LYS A 435 21.20 7.11 -27.41
N PRO A 436 21.52 8.29 -27.94
CA PRO A 436 22.08 9.36 -27.10
C PRO A 436 21.11 9.60 -25.91
N PRO A 437 21.64 9.74 -24.68
CA PRO A 437 20.81 9.98 -23.51
C PRO A 437 20.05 11.29 -23.66
N ALA A 438 18.80 11.29 -23.21
CA ALA A 438 17.99 12.53 -23.16
C ALA A 438 18.71 13.57 -22.27
N PRO A 439 18.51 14.88 -22.53
CA PRO A 439 19.11 15.94 -21.72
C PRO A 439 18.82 15.77 -20.24
N ASP A 440 19.79 16.10 -19.39
CA ASP A 440 19.71 15.92 -17.92
C ASP A 440 18.48 16.56 -17.25
N ARG A 441 17.85 17.55 -17.89
CA ARG A 441 16.66 18.24 -17.38
C ARG A 441 15.50 17.29 -17.06
N ALA A 442 15.40 16.14 -17.73
CA ALA A 442 14.36 15.11 -17.46
C ALA A 442 14.61 14.32 -16.17
N ALA A 443 15.86 14.33 -15.64
CA ALA A 443 16.23 13.66 -14.39
C ALA A 443 16.00 14.53 -13.15
N HIS A 444 15.71 15.82 -13.32
CA HIS A 444 15.68 16.80 -12.24
C HIS A 444 14.31 16.80 -11.55
N GLY A 445 14.20 16.12 -10.43
CA GLY A 445 13.15 16.24 -9.45
C GLY A 445 13.76 16.32 -8.05
N PRO A 446 13.01 16.79 -7.03
CA PRO A 446 13.54 16.92 -5.67
C PRO A 446 13.97 15.55 -5.13
N LEU A 447 15.23 15.40 -4.74
CA LEU A 447 15.76 14.20 -4.11
C LEU A 447 15.44 14.16 -2.61
N LEU A 448 15.14 15.31 -2.01
CA LEU A 448 14.87 15.41 -0.57
C LEU A 448 13.79 14.42 -0.07
N PRO A 449 12.59 14.29 -0.70
CA PRO A 449 11.59 13.33 -0.24
C PRO A 449 12.08 11.88 -0.36
N VAL A 450 12.89 11.56 -1.37
CA VAL A 450 13.53 10.24 -1.54
C VAL A 450 14.51 9.96 -0.39
N ILE A 451 15.37 10.92 -0.07
CA ILE A 451 16.35 10.82 1.02
C ILE A 451 15.63 10.69 2.36
N LEU A 452 14.64 11.54 2.62
CA LEU A 452 13.86 11.48 3.86
C LEU A 452 13.16 10.12 4.03
N ALA A 453 12.59 9.56 2.96
CA ALA A 453 11.95 8.25 3.01
C ALA A 453 12.95 7.13 3.35
N LEU A 454 14.12 7.12 2.71
CA LEU A 454 15.16 6.12 2.98
C LEU A 454 15.74 6.25 4.38
N VAL A 455 16.00 7.48 4.83
CA VAL A 455 16.47 7.75 6.20
C VAL A 455 15.43 7.32 7.22
N THR A 456 14.15 7.67 7.01
CA THR A 456 13.06 7.25 7.91
C THR A 456 12.97 5.72 7.96
N ALA A 457 13.00 5.04 6.81
CA ALA A 457 12.94 3.56 6.76
C ALA A 457 14.13 2.88 7.45
N ALA A 458 15.28 3.54 7.51
CA ALA A 458 16.47 3.02 8.21
C ALA A 458 16.45 3.37 9.70
N VAL A 459 16.08 4.60 10.07
CA VAL A 459 16.22 5.12 11.44
C VAL A 459 15.07 4.70 12.34
N ILE A 460 13.87 4.48 11.78
CA ILE A 460 12.66 4.20 12.58
C ILE A 460 12.81 2.98 13.52
N VAL A 461 13.62 2.03 13.13
CA VAL A 461 13.87 0.81 13.91
C VAL A 461 14.66 1.11 15.19
N PHE A 462 15.56 2.11 15.14
CA PHE A 462 16.36 2.52 16.30
C PHE A 462 15.55 3.35 17.30
N LEU A 463 14.35 3.81 16.91
CA LEU A 463 13.36 4.44 17.78
C LEU A 463 12.43 3.41 18.44
N ALA A 464 12.96 2.23 18.78
CA ALA A 464 12.19 1.06 19.23
C ALA A 464 11.22 1.35 20.39
N GLY A 465 11.61 2.21 21.35
CA GLY A 465 10.75 2.59 22.48
C GLY A 465 9.47 3.30 22.04
N PRO A 466 9.53 4.51 21.50
CA PRO A 466 8.34 5.27 21.14
C PRO A 466 7.58 4.65 19.94
N VAL A 467 8.29 4.13 18.95
CA VAL A 467 7.65 3.49 17.78
C VAL A 467 7.02 2.17 18.21
N GLY A 468 7.70 1.35 18.98
CA GLY A 468 7.17 0.08 19.50
C GLY A 468 5.90 0.29 20.32
N ALA A 469 5.84 1.35 21.15
CA ALA A 469 4.63 1.68 21.90
C ALA A 469 3.45 2.06 20.99
N VAL A 470 3.68 2.79 19.88
CA VAL A 470 2.63 3.11 18.90
C VAL A 470 2.16 1.83 18.19
N LEU A 471 3.09 1.00 17.71
CA LEU A 471 2.78 -0.25 17.00
C LEU A 471 2.03 -1.24 17.89
N SER A 472 2.44 -1.38 19.16
CA SER A 472 1.78 -2.28 20.12
C SER A 472 0.36 -1.81 20.43
N ARG A 473 0.15 -0.50 20.64
CA ARG A 473 -1.21 0.06 20.82
C ARG A 473 -2.09 -0.15 19.58
N ALA A 474 -1.54 0.11 18.39
CA ALA A 474 -2.26 -0.12 17.16
C ALA A 474 -2.62 -1.60 16.95
N ALA A 475 -1.75 -2.51 17.34
CA ALA A 475 -2.00 -3.95 17.29
C ALA A 475 -3.04 -4.39 18.34
N ALA A 476 -3.04 -3.82 19.54
CA ALA A 476 -3.99 -4.13 20.61
C ALA A 476 -5.44 -3.87 20.20
N VAL A 477 -5.70 -2.87 19.35
CA VAL A 477 -7.03 -2.59 18.80
C VAL A 477 -7.64 -3.81 18.09
N LEU A 478 -6.83 -4.65 17.47
CA LEU A 478 -7.28 -5.85 16.75
C LEU A 478 -7.52 -7.05 17.69
N GLY A 479 -6.96 -7.00 18.90
CA GLY A 479 -7.13 -8.04 19.92
C GLY A 479 -8.32 -7.84 20.86
N GLY A 480 -9.13 -6.78 20.68
CA GLY A 480 -10.30 -6.49 21.51
C GLY A 480 -9.96 -5.95 22.92
N THR A 481 -8.72 -5.59 23.19
CA THR A 481 -8.29 -4.96 24.45
C THR A 481 -8.21 -3.44 24.26
N ASN A 482 -9.35 -2.76 24.43
CA ASN A 482 -9.43 -1.28 24.57
C ASN A 482 -10.06 -0.92 25.89
#